data_628a824b75ab388512d0d75f93be01ae
#
_entry.id   628a824b75ab388512d0d75f93be01ae
#
_cell.length_a   1.000
_cell.length_b   1.000
_cell.length_c   1.000
_cell.angle_alpha   90.00
_cell.angle_beta   90.00
_cell.angle_gamma   90.00
#
_symmetry.space_group_name_H-M   'P 1'
#
loop_
_entity.id
_entity.type
_entity.pdbx_description
1 polymer ?
#
loop_
_entity_poly.entity_id
_entity_poly.type
_entity_poly.pdbx_seq_one_letter_code
_entity_poly.pdbx_strand_id
1 'polypeptide(L)'
;RIKSQTATQFRIWATQRLREYLVKGFTLNDERLKSGSGYNYFKELLDRIREIRLSERLFYQQVKDIYATSIDYDPSDEMTISFYKEVQNKLLWAISGQTAAELIYYRSNAELPMMGLTSTEKQGKVTKNDALTDKNYLNEEEMHRLKLIVE
;
A
#
# COMPACT_ATOMS: atom_id res chain seq x y z
N ARG A 1 -40.82 -19.18 6.76
CA ARG A 1 -40.37 -18.68 5.44
C ARG A 1 -41.18 -17.43 5.12
N ILE A 2 -40.55 -16.25 5.18
CA ILE A 2 -41.24 -14.98 4.88
C ILE A 2 -41.46 -14.92 3.37
N LYS A 3 -42.73 -14.95 2.96
CA LYS A 3 -43.16 -14.90 1.54
C LYS A 3 -43.50 -13.48 1.07
N SER A 4 -43.00 -12.43 1.73
CA SER A 4 -43.27 -11.05 1.34
C SER A 4 -42.46 -10.70 0.09
N GLN A 5 -43.07 -10.01 -0.86
CA GLN A 5 -42.42 -9.49 -2.06
C GLN A 5 -41.22 -8.56 -1.71
N THR A 6 -41.40 -7.70 -0.72
CA THR A 6 -40.35 -6.82 -0.18
C THR A 6 -39.16 -7.61 0.36
N ALA A 7 -39.39 -8.70 1.10
CA ALA A 7 -38.32 -9.55 1.62
C ALA A 7 -37.61 -10.31 0.51
N THR A 8 -38.24 -10.61 -0.61
CA THR A 8 -37.63 -11.23 -1.76
C THR A 8 -36.73 -10.23 -2.51
N GLN A 9 -37.25 -9.04 -2.74
CA GLN A 9 -36.45 -7.94 -3.35
C GLN A 9 -35.22 -7.58 -2.53
N PHE A 10 -35.39 -7.47 -1.20
CA PHE A 10 -34.27 -7.23 -0.30
C PHE A 10 -33.18 -8.32 -0.40
N ARG A 11 -33.60 -9.60 -0.42
CA ARG A 11 -32.64 -10.71 -0.57
C ARG A 11 -31.88 -10.65 -1.88
N ILE A 12 -32.55 -10.36 -2.99
CA ILE A 12 -31.93 -10.22 -4.30
C ILE A 12 -30.89 -9.09 -4.26
N TRP A 13 -31.29 -7.92 -3.78
CA TRP A 13 -30.41 -6.77 -3.63
C TRP A 13 -29.20 -7.07 -2.71
N ALA A 14 -29.43 -7.64 -1.53
CA ALA A 14 -28.37 -7.96 -0.59
C ALA A 14 -27.37 -8.99 -1.16
N THR A 15 -27.90 -10.03 -1.84
CA THR A 15 -27.05 -11.05 -2.47
C THR A 15 -26.17 -10.46 -3.58
N GLN A 16 -26.73 -9.54 -4.38
CA GLN A 16 -25.94 -8.85 -5.42
C GLN A 16 -24.83 -8.01 -4.81
N ARG A 17 -25.13 -7.22 -3.75
CA ARG A 17 -24.13 -6.39 -3.06
C ARG A 17 -23.03 -7.22 -2.38
N LEU A 18 -23.40 -8.31 -1.72
CA LEU A 18 -22.44 -9.22 -1.11
C LEU A 18 -21.56 -9.90 -2.17
N ARG A 19 -22.13 -10.35 -3.27
CA ARG A 19 -21.39 -10.94 -4.36
C ARG A 19 -20.40 -9.94 -4.98
N GLU A 20 -20.84 -8.71 -5.22
CA GLU A 20 -19.98 -7.64 -5.73
C GLU A 20 -18.81 -7.37 -4.79
N TYR A 21 -19.08 -7.26 -3.49
CA TYR A 21 -18.05 -7.06 -2.47
C TYR A 21 -17.04 -8.23 -2.42
N LEU A 22 -17.53 -9.48 -2.45
CA LEU A 22 -16.64 -10.66 -2.41
C LEU A 22 -15.77 -10.78 -3.64
N VAL A 23 -16.26 -10.39 -4.82
CA VAL A 23 -15.52 -10.51 -6.08
C VAL A 23 -14.58 -9.33 -6.29
N LYS A 24 -15.06 -8.09 -6.04
CA LYS A 24 -14.32 -6.86 -6.33
C LYS A 24 -13.58 -6.27 -5.11
N GLY A 25 -13.95 -6.68 -3.88
CA GLY A 25 -13.45 -6.09 -2.64
C GLY A 25 -14.14 -4.78 -2.24
N PHE A 26 -15.08 -4.27 -3.03
CA PHE A 26 -15.86 -3.07 -2.74
C PHE A 26 -17.26 -3.12 -3.34
N THR A 27 -18.15 -2.29 -2.81
CA THR A 27 -19.47 -1.98 -3.40
C THR A 27 -19.79 -0.52 -3.11
N LEU A 28 -20.28 0.22 -4.11
CA LEU A 28 -20.55 1.66 -4.02
C LEU A 28 -22.02 1.97 -4.33
N ASN A 29 -22.51 3.03 -3.70
CA ASN A 29 -23.78 3.66 -4.07
C ASN A 29 -23.47 4.96 -4.81
N ASP A 30 -23.33 4.88 -6.12
CA ASP A 30 -22.92 5.98 -7.00
C ASP A 30 -23.90 7.16 -6.92
N GLU A 31 -25.21 6.89 -6.85
CA GLU A 31 -26.24 7.93 -6.76
C GLU A 31 -26.10 8.73 -5.47
N ARG A 32 -25.90 8.04 -4.34
CA ARG A 32 -25.69 8.68 -3.05
C ARG A 32 -24.40 9.50 -2.99
N LEU A 33 -23.34 9.03 -3.64
CA LEU A 33 -22.07 9.74 -3.69
C LEU A 33 -22.14 10.98 -4.58
N LYS A 34 -22.93 10.93 -5.68
CA LYS A 34 -23.13 12.05 -6.60
C LYS A 34 -24.10 13.10 -6.06
N SER A 35 -25.06 12.71 -5.23
CA SER A 35 -26.15 13.61 -4.76
C SER A 35 -25.69 14.71 -3.79
N GLY A 36 -24.45 14.63 -3.29
CA GLY A 36 -23.88 15.67 -2.42
C GLY A 36 -24.61 15.90 -1.10
N SER A 37 -25.65 15.10 -0.80
CA SER A 37 -26.48 15.26 0.38
C SER A 37 -25.77 14.76 1.64
N GLY A 38 -25.09 15.65 2.31
CA GLY A 38 -24.67 15.55 3.69
C GLY A 38 -23.58 14.53 3.98
N TYR A 39 -22.52 15.00 4.55
CA TYR A 39 -21.32 14.31 4.97
C TYR A 39 -20.38 13.82 3.87
N ASN A 40 -19.14 14.09 4.12
CA ASN A 40 -17.99 14.01 3.24
C ASN A 40 -17.59 12.56 2.89
N TYR A 41 -18.58 11.64 2.66
CA TYR A 41 -18.31 10.25 2.26
C TYR A 41 -17.54 10.15 0.95
N PHE A 42 -17.71 11.14 0.06
CA PHE A 42 -16.91 11.21 -1.16
C PHE A 42 -15.43 11.50 -0.83
N LYS A 43 -15.16 12.38 0.14
CA LYS A 43 -13.80 12.63 0.62
C LYS A 43 -13.21 11.39 1.29
N GLU A 44 -13.97 10.72 2.16
CA GLU A 44 -13.55 9.46 2.78
C GLU A 44 -13.22 8.39 1.72
N LEU A 45 -14.02 8.29 0.68
CA LEU A 45 -13.75 7.37 -0.43
C LEU A 45 -12.47 7.74 -1.15
N LEU A 46 -12.23 9.02 -1.44
CA LEU A 46 -10.99 9.50 -2.05
C LEU A 46 -9.77 9.18 -1.18
N ASP A 47 -9.87 9.40 0.13
CA ASP A 47 -8.78 9.11 1.05
C ASP A 47 -8.46 7.60 1.09
N ARG A 48 -9.48 6.73 1.09
CA ARG A 48 -9.29 5.27 0.97
C ARG A 48 -8.69 4.86 -0.38
N ILE A 49 -9.11 5.47 -1.48
CA ILE A 49 -8.52 5.22 -2.81
C ILE A 49 -7.05 5.65 -2.81
N ARG A 50 -6.72 6.80 -2.20
CA ARG A 50 -5.34 7.23 -2.03
C ARG A 50 -4.52 6.20 -1.25
N GLU A 51 -5.01 5.76 -0.09
CA GLU A 51 -4.32 4.73 0.71
C GLU A 51 -4.06 3.44 -0.08
N ILE A 52 -5.02 3.00 -0.89
CA ILE A 52 -4.86 1.82 -1.75
C ILE A 52 -3.80 2.08 -2.83
N ARG A 53 -3.83 3.26 -3.48
CA ARG A 53 -2.85 3.65 -4.51
C ARG A 53 -1.46 3.89 -3.94
N LEU A 54 -1.38 4.40 -2.71
CA LEU A 54 -0.14 4.63 -1.95
C LEU A 54 0.50 3.33 -1.45
N SER A 55 -0.09 2.18 -1.75
CA SER A 55 0.57 0.92 -1.51
C SER A 55 1.83 0.87 -2.36
N GLU A 56 2.97 0.95 -1.71
CA GLU A 56 4.30 0.84 -2.33
C GLU A 56 4.42 -0.39 -3.23
N ARG A 57 3.74 -1.47 -2.88
CA ARG A 57 3.64 -2.67 -3.71
C ARG A 57 3.02 -2.38 -5.08
N LEU A 58 1.97 -1.54 -5.15
CA LEU A 58 1.34 -1.17 -6.42
C LEU A 58 2.25 -0.26 -7.25
N PHE A 59 2.96 0.67 -6.62
CA PHE A 59 3.95 1.51 -7.29
C PHE A 59 5.04 0.65 -7.95
N TYR A 60 5.67 -0.25 -7.19
CA TYR A 60 6.68 -1.15 -7.77
C TYR A 60 6.11 -2.06 -8.85
N GLN A 61 4.85 -2.49 -8.73
CA GLN A 61 4.21 -3.25 -9.80
C GLN A 61 4.06 -2.41 -11.07
N GLN A 62 3.64 -1.15 -10.96
CA GLN A 62 3.55 -0.24 -12.11
C GLN A 62 4.92 0.03 -12.75
N VAL A 63 5.97 0.23 -11.95
CA VAL A 63 7.34 0.36 -12.45
C VAL A 63 7.76 -0.90 -13.20
N LYS A 64 7.45 -2.10 -12.68
CA LYS A 64 7.70 -3.36 -13.36
C LYS A 64 6.94 -3.48 -14.67
N ASP A 65 5.66 -3.13 -14.69
CA ASP A 65 4.82 -3.22 -15.87
C ASP A 65 5.33 -2.28 -16.98
N ILE A 66 5.77 -1.08 -16.64
CA ILE A 66 6.40 -0.14 -17.58
C ILE A 66 7.72 -0.71 -18.11
N TYR A 67 8.59 -1.21 -17.24
CA TYR A 67 9.87 -1.76 -17.63
C TYR A 67 9.73 -3.02 -18.48
N ALA A 68 8.71 -3.83 -18.21
CA ALA A 68 8.36 -5.03 -18.96
C ALA A 68 7.89 -4.75 -20.42
N THR A 69 7.61 -3.48 -20.76
CA THR A 69 7.31 -3.09 -22.16
C THR A 69 8.56 -2.99 -23.02
N SER A 70 9.76 -3.04 -22.43
CA SER A 70 11.02 -3.04 -23.17
C SER A 70 11.18 -4.36 -23.95
N ILE A 71 11.72 -4.26 -25.16
CA ILE A 71 11.87 -5.42 -26.07
C ILE A 71 12.85 -6.47 -25.52
N ASP A 72 13.81 -6.03 -24.72
CA ASP A 72 14.89 -6.81 -24.11
C ASP A 72 14.66 -7.13 -22.62
N TYR A 73 13.40 -7.05 -22.17
CA TYR A 73 13.07 -7.31 -20.78
C TYR A 73 13.25 -8.78 -20.40
N ASP A 74 14.15 -9.04 -19.46
CA ASP A 74 14.32 -10.31 -18.75
C ASP A 74 14.28 -10.06 -17.23
N PRO A 75 13.28 -10.61 -16.48
CA PRO A 75 13.17 -10.41 -15.04
C PRO A 75 14.32 -11.05 -14.24
N SER A 76 15.06 -12.00 -14.83
CA SER A 76 16.19 -12.68 -14.20
C SER A 76 17.54 -12.03 -14.51
N ASP A 77 17.58 -11.09 -15.46
CA ASP A 77 18.78 -10.39 -15.84
C ASP A 77 19.33 -9.52 -14.70
N GLU A 78 20.64 -9.53 -14.54
CA GLU A 78 21.36 -8.78 -13.50
C GLU A 78 21.12 -7.27 -13.64
N MET A 79 20.99 -6.76 -14.86
CA MET A 79 20.68 -5.36 -15.13
C MET A 79 19.29 -4.99 -14.65
N THR A 80 18.30 -5.84 -14.86
CA THR A 80 16.93 -5.67 -14.38
C THR A 80 16.86 -5.64 -12.85
N ILE A 81 17.57 -6.56 -12.19
CA ILE A 81 17.65 -6.61 -10.73
C ILE A 81 18.34 -5.36 -10.18
N SER A 82 19.42 -4.91 -10.82
CA SER A 82 20.16 -3.70 -10.44
C SER A 82 19.27 -2.45 -10.57
N PHE A 83 18.51 -2.33 -11.66
CA PHE A 83 17.58 -1.24 -11.88
C PHE A 83 16.58 -1.10 -10.73
N TYR A 84 15.94 -2.19 -10.30
CA TYR A 84 14.98 -2.11 -9.19
C TYR A 84 15.61 -1.73 -7.86
N LYS A 85 16.83 -2.21 -7.58
CA LYS A 85 17.60 -1.79 -6.40
C LYS A 85 17.92 -0.30 -6.44
N GLU A 86 18.29 0.20 -7.62
CA GLU A 86 18.59 1.62 -7.80
C GLU A 86 17.35 2.50 -7.61
N VAL A 87 16.21 2.13 -8.18
CA VAL A 87 14.94 2.83 -7.98
C VAL A 87 14.57 2.89 -6.50
N GLN A 88 14.67 1.77 -5.79
CA GLN A 88 14.39 1.73 -4.35
C GLN A 88 15.32 2.63 -3.55
N ASN A 89 16.62 2.56 -3.80
CA ASN A 89 17.61 3.41 -3.12
C ASN A 89 17.40 4.90 -3.41
N LYS A 90 17.07 5.27 -4.65
CA LYS A 90 16.77 6.66 -5.01
C LYS A 90 15.51 7.20 -4.28
N LEU A 91 14.48 6.37 -4.14
CA LEU A 91 13.29 6.75 -3.39
C LEU A 91 13.62 6.96 -1.91
N LEU A 92 14.34 6.02 -1.29
CA LEU A 92 14.75 6.14 0.10
C LEU A 92 15.63 7.37 0.33
N TRP A 93 16.59 7.60 -0.56
CA TRP A 93 17.46 8.77 -0.49
C TRP A 93 16.67 10.09 -0.62
N ALA A 94 15.68 10.15 -1.50
CA ALA A 94 14.86 11.34 -1.69
C ALA A 94 14.05 11.73 -0.44
N ILE A 95 13.64 10.76 0.38
CA ILE A 95 12.82 10.99 1.57
C ILE A 95 13.61 11.13 2.86
N SER A 96 14.74 10.41 2.98
CA SER A 96 15.53 10.31 4.23
C SER A 96 16.94 10.85 4.10
N GLY A 97 17.44 11.12 2.88
CA GLY A 97 18.84 11.42 2.62
C GLY A 97 19.79 10.23 2.83
N GLN A 98 19.27 9.02 2.93
CA GLN A 98 20.01 7.79 3.19
C GLN A 98 19.58 6.67 2.25
N THR A 99 20.52 5.83 1.85
CA THR A 99 20.26 4.58 1.13
C THR A 99 19.71 3.52 2.08
N ALA A 100 19.17 2.41 1.55
CA ALA A 100 18.68 1.29 2.34
C ALA A 100 19.73 0.76 3.36
N ALA A 101 20.95 0.59 2.91
CA ALA A 101 22.05 0.11 3.76
C ALA A 101 22.43 1.12 4.85
N GLU A 102 22.46 2.41 4.53
CA GLU A 102 22.75 3.49 5.48
C GLU A 102 21.63 3.64 6.53
N LEU A 103 20.37 3.54 6.12
CA LEU A 103 19.23 3.54 7.06
C LEU A 103 19.39 2.44 8.11
N ILE A 104 19.66 1.21 7.68
CA ILE A 104 19.86 0.09 8.59
C ILE A 104 21.09 0.33 9.47
N TYR A 105 22.22 0.72 8.87
CA TYR A 105 23.49 0.89 9.59
C TYR A 105 23.43 1.97 10.67
N TYR A 106 22.84 3.13 10.36
CA TYR A 106 22.84 4.27 11.30
C TYR A 106 21.69 4.24 12.30
N ARG A 107 20.58 3.58 11.96
CA ARG A 107 19.38 3.60 12.82
C ARG A 107 19.15 2.33 13.61
N SER A 108 19.79 1.21 13.24
CA SER A 108 19.73 0.01 14.06
C SER A 108 20.54 0.19 15.34
N ASN A 109 19.91 -0.03 16.49
CA ASN A 109 20.58 0.03 17.79
C ASN A 109 19.96 -0.99 18.74
N ALA A 110 20.76 -1.97 19.16
CA ALA A 110 20.32 -3.03 20.07
C ALA A 110 19.90 -2.54 21.47
N GLU A 111 20.32 -1.33 21.87
CA GLU A 111 19.98 -0.73 23.16
C GLU A 111 18.61 -0.03 23.14
N LEU A 112 18.08 0.27 21.96
CA LEU A 112 16.79 0.93 21.81
C LEU A 112 15.63 -0.08 21.81
N PRO A 113 14.43 0.32 22.27
CA PRO A 113 13.23 -0.48 22.12
C PRO A 113 13.04 -0.92 20.65
N MET A 114 12.73 -2.18 20.44
CA MET A 114 12.56 -2.78 19.10
C MET A 114 13.78 -2.58 18.17
N MET A 115 14.98 -2.43 18.72
CA MET A 115 16.23 -2.19 17.98
C MET A 115 16.21 -0.92 17.10
N GLY A 116 15.43 0.09 17.47
CA GLY A 116 15.26 1.34 16.71
C GLY A 116 14.26 1.25 15.56
N LEU A 117 13.57 0.12 15.40
CA LEU A 117 12.52 -0.05 14.40
C LEU A 117 11.25 0.74 14.78
N THR A 118 10.65 1.39 13.80
CA THR A 118 9.37 2.09 13.93
C THR A 118 8.16 1.19 13.68
N SER A 119 8.36 0.10 12.93
CA SER A 119 7.33 -0.90 12.64
C SER A 119 7.90 -2.32 12.62
N THR A 120 7.07 -3.31 12.95
CA THR A 120 7.39 -4.74 12.92
C THR A 120 6.19 -5.52 12.42
N GLU A 121 6.40 -6.67 11.74
CA GLU A 121 5.31 -7.55 11.28
C GLU A 121 4.46 -8.07 12.46
N LYS A 122 5.09 -8.40 13.57
CA LYS A 122 4.42 -8.87 14.80
C LYS A 122 4.64 -7.87 15.92
N GLN A 123 3.56 -7.35 16.46
CA GLN A 123 3.62 -6.40 17.58
C GLN A 123 4.53 -6.92 18.72
N GLY A 124 5.55 -6.12 19.03
CA GLY A 124 6.45 -6.36 20.16
C GLY A 124 7.52 -7.44 19.97
N LYS A 125 7.66 -8.02 18.76
CA LYS A 125 8.71 -9.01 18.48
C LYS A 125 9.46 -8.66 17.20
N VAL A 126 10.75 -8.36 17.32
CA VAL A 126 11.65 -8.12 16.20
C VAL A 126 12.13 -9.45 15.63
N THR A 127 11.93 -9.64 14.33
CA THR A 127 12.50 -10.76 13.58
C THR A 127 13.76 -10.32 12.82
N LYS A 128 14.57 -11.29 12.35
CA LYS A 128 15.71 -10.98 11.48
C LYS A 128 15.28 -10.25 10.20
N ASN A 129 14.14 -10.61 9.64
CA ASN A 129 13.59 -9.95 8.46
C ASN A 129 13.20 -8.49 8.76
N ASP A 130 12.57 -8.22 9.90
CA ASP A 130 12.24 -6.86 10.30
C ASP A 130 13.50 -5.99 10.40
N ALA A 131 14.57 -6.52 11.01
CA ALA A 131 15.83 -5.79 11.18
C ALA A 131 16.59 -5.55 9.86
N LEU A 132 16.35 -6.38 8.83
CA LEU A 132 16.95 -6.23 7.49
C LEU A 132 16.08 -5.43 6.52
N THR A 133 14.90 -4.99 6.96
CA THR A 133 13.97 -4.21 6.15
C THR A 133 14.17 -2.72 6.44
N ASP A 134 14.75 -1.99 5.51
CA ASP A 134 15.09 -0.57 5.56
C ASP A 134 13.91 0.34 5.96
N LYS A 135 12.73 0.08 5.45
CA LYS A 135 11.50 0.85 5.74
C LYS A 135 11.07 0.84 7.18
N ASN A 136 11.38 -0.23 7.89
CA ASN A 136 11.05 -0.35 9.29
C ASN A 136 11.80 0.66 10.17
N TYR A 137 12.79 1.37 9.62
CA TYR A 137 13.56 2.42 10.27
C TYR A 137 13.12 3.84 9.86
N LEU A 138 12.14 3.98 8.96
CA LEU A 138 11.62 5.29 8.55
C LEU A 138 10.73 5.87 9.67
N ASN A 139 10.90 7.16 9.96
CA ASN A 139 10.01 7.87 10.86
C ASN A 139 8.67 8.22 10.18
N GLU A 140 7.70 8.73 10.95
CA GLU A 140 6.36 9.05 10.43
C GLU A 140 6.39 10.09 9.31
N GLU A 141 7.27 11.10 9.40
CA GLU A 141 7.39 12.14 8.38
C GLU A 141 8.00 11.58 7.08
N GLU A 142 9.04 10.77 7.18
CA GLU A 142 9.66 10.09 6.03
C GLU A 142 8.67 9.11 5.37
N MET A 143 7.93 8.37 6.17
CA MET A 143 6.87 7.49 5.67
C MET A 143 5.76 8.29 4.98
N HIS A 144 5.41 9.46 5.49
CA HIS A 144 4.45 10.36 4.83
C HIS A 144 5.00 10.87 3.49
N ARG A 145 6.28 11.29 3.45
CA ARG A 145 6.94 11.71 2.19
C ARG A 145 7.01 10.58 1.18
N LEU A 146 7.32 9.35 1.62
CA LEU A 146 7.31 8.19 0.72
C LEU A 146 5.93 8.00 0.08
N LYS A 147 4.87 8.11 0.88
CA LYS A 147 3.49 8.05 0.38
C LYS A 147 3.21 9.12 -0.67
N LEU A 148 3.69 10.35 -0.48
CA LEU A 148 3.48 11.46 -1.44
C LEU A 148 4.24 11.25 -2.76
N ILE A 149 5.43 10.65 -2.74
CA ILE A 149 6.22 10.40 -3.95
C ILE A 149 5.61 9.27 -4.78
N VAL A 150 4.98 8.30 -4.12
CA VAL A 150 4.35 7.14 -4.75
C VAL A 150 2.95 7.49 -5.32
N GLU A 151 2.36 8.63 -4.93
CA GLU A 151 1.08 9.13 -5.43
C GLU A 151 1.18 9.67 -6.87
#